data_636b364dfd818cf5f5941bc9fe7dad40
#
_entry.id   636b364dfd818cf5f5941bc9fe7dad40
#
_cell.length_a   1.000
_cell.length_b   1.000
_cell.length_c   1.000
_cell.angle_alpha   90.00
_cell.angle_beta   90.00
_cell.angle_gamma   90.00
#
_symmetry.space_group_name_H-M   'P 1'
#
loop_
_entity.id
_entity.type
_entity.pdbx_description
1 polymer ?
#
loop_
_entity_poly.entity_id
_entity_poly.type
_entity_poly.pdbx_seq_one_letter_code
_entity_poly.pdbx_strand_id
1 'polypeptide(L)'
;MTMGSFRMHPEKRRALTEPGLLFSRPLRRAHRLFRGFPAGEYRNILDLGAHEGSFTDLVLPYFKPDRTWLVEADPDYSAVLQARYAANPAVTVIPCAISNASGHVELRINSHRDSSSILPIESVSEKTFGLKMTEMATVKVPACTLDELFERERITRIDLMKVDIQGAERLMIEGGVQALACVELLYIELSYERFYAGAPLAHEMEDLLAQHGFRLRSLHESRLGSNGALAYTNALFLRAG
;
A
#
# COMPACT_ATOMS: atom_id res chain seq x y z
N MET A 1 -6.77 -32.47 17.25
CA MET A 1 -6.43 -31.27 16.45
C MET A 1 -6.72 -31.60 15.00
N THR A 2 -7.90 -31.21 14.54
CA THR A 2 -8.34 -31.43 13.15
C THR A 2 -7.72 -30.33 12.28
N MET A 3 -6.84 -30.72 11.36
CA MET A 3 -6.34 -29.85 10.30
C MET A 3 -7.54 -29.34 9.50
N GLY A 4 -7.84 -28.04 9.65
CA GLY A 4 -8.85 -27.38 8.84
C GLY A 4 -8.46 -27.48 7.36
N SER A 5 -9.30 -28.09 6.56
CA SER A 5 -9.09 -28.21 5.12
C SER A 5 -9.02 -26.81 4.50
N PHE A 6 -7.86 -26.44 4.02
CA PHE A 6 -7.59 -25.20 3.28
C PHE A 6 -8.43 -25.24 1.99
N ARG A 7 -9.66 -24.73 2.04
CA ARG A 7 -10.50 -24.57 0.83
C ARG A 7 -10.08 -23.31 0.12
N MET A 8 -9.31 -23.47 -0.96
CA MET A 8 -8.99 -22.40 -1.88
C MET A 8 -10.27 -21.87 -2.53
N HIS A 9 -10.43 -20.54 -2.60
CA HIS A 9 -11.58 -19.90 -3.25
C HIS A 9 -11.82 -20.48 -4.65
N PRO A 10 -13.07 -20.76 -5.08
CA PRO A 10 -13.37 -21.40 -6.35
C PRO A 10 -12.72 -20.71 -7.56
N GLU A 11 -12.64 -19.38 -7.56
CA GLU A 11 -11.99 -18.61 -8.63
C GLU A 11 -10.45 -18.71 -8.60
N LYS A 12 -9.83 -18.87 -7.43
CA LYS A 12 -8.39 -19.21 -7.34
C LYS A 12 -8.12 -20.60 -7.91
N ARG A 13 -9.04 -21.56 -7.72
CA ARG A 13 -8.98 -22.88 -8.39
C ARG A 13 -9.12 -22.71 -9.90
N ARG A 14 -10.04 -21.84 -10.37
CA ARG A 14 -10.27 -21.61 -11.79
C ARG A 14 -9.05 -20.97 -12.47
N ALA A 15 -8.40 -19.98 -11.82
CA ALA A 15 -7.15 -19.38 -12.30
C ALA A 15 -5.99 -20.39 -12.40
N LEU A 16 -5.99 -21.44 -11.56
CA LEU A 16 -4.99 -22.51 -11.60
C LEU A 16 -5.33 -23.62 -12.63
N THR A 17 -6.60 -23.74 -13.01
CA THR A 17 -7.08 -24.80 -13.90
C THR A 17 -7.35 -24.35 -15.33
N GLU A 18 -7.40 -23.03 -15.61
CA GLU A 18 -7.53 -22.50 -16.96
C GLU A 18 -6.14 -22.08 -17.50
N PRO A 19 -5.53 -22.89 -18.38
CA PRO A 19 -4.17 -22.62 -18.91
C PRO A 19 -4.02 -21.24 -19.55
N GLY A 20 -5.07 -20.68 -20.15
CA GLY A 20 -5.05 -19.38 -20.83
C GLY A 20 -4.88 -18.19 -19.87
N LEU A 21 -5.39 -18.25 -18.64
CA LEU A 21 -5.28 -17.18 -17.65
C LEU A 21 -3.87 -17.07 -17.03
N LEU A 22 -3.16 -18.22 -16.93
CA LEU A 22 -1.79 -18.26 -16.41
C LEU A 22 -0.75 -17.69 -17.40
N PHE A 23 -1.11 -17.50 -18.66
CA PHE A 23 -0.18 -17.03 -19.69
C PHE A 23 -0.08 -15.50 -19.80
N SER A 24 -1.00 -14.72 -19.22
CA SER A 24 -0.84 -13.26 -19.18
C SER A 24 0.20 -12.84 -18.15
N ARG A 25 1.14 -11.97 -18.52
CA ARG A 25 2.19 -11.46 -17.61
C ARG A 25 1.62 -10.83 -16.34
N PRO A 26 0.56 -10.00 -16.39
CA PRO A 26 -0.05 -9.40 -15.20
C PRO A 26 -0.61 -10.44 -14.23
N LEU A 27 -1.35 -11.43 -14.69
CA LEU A 27 -1.94 -12.46 -13.82
C LEU A 27 -0.91 -13.37 -13.16
N ARG A 28 0.22 -13.66 -13.84
CA ARG A 28 1.34 -14.37 -13.23
C ARG A 28 2.00 -13.55 -12.12
N ARG A 29 2.14 -12.25 -12.31
CA ARG A 29 2.66 -11.33 -11.28
C ARG A 29 1.69 -11.26 -10.10
N ALA A 30 0.40 -11.07 -10.36
CA ALA A 30 -0.64 -11.07 -9.34
C ALA A 30 -0.67 -12.39 -8.55
N HIS A 31 -0.63 -13.54 -9.22
CA HIS A 31 -0.59 -14.84 -8.57
C HIS A 31 0.66 -15.02 -7.69
N ARG A 32 1.83 -14.58 -8.15
CA ARG A 32 3.07 -14.64 -7.37
C ARG A 32 2.97 -13.79 -6.10
N LEU A 33 2.42 -12.59 -6.21
CA LEU A 33 2.24 -11.67 -5.09
C LEU A 33 1.19 -12.20 -4.10
N PHE A 34 0.01 -12.56 -4.60
CA PHE A 34 -1.14 -12.85 -3.74
C PHE A 34 -1.26 -14.32 -3.29
N ARG A 35 -0.43 -15.24 -3.79
CA ARG A 35 -0.48 -16.66 -3.40
C ARG A 35 -0.28 -16.89 -1.91
N GLY A 36 0.46 -15.99 -1.22
CA GLY A 36 0.71 -16.01 0.22
C GLY A 36 -0.39 -15.37 1.05
N PHE A 37 -1.35 -14.71 0.42
CA PHE A 37 -2.44 -14.05 1.10
C PHE A 37 -3.47 -15.07 1.58
N PRO A 38 -4.13 -14.85 2.74
CA PRO A 38 -5.17 -15.73 3.23
C PRO A 38 -6.25 -15.98 2.18
N ALA A 39 -6.85 -17.17 2.22
CA ALA A 39 -8.03 -17.45 1.41
C ALA A 39 -9.19 -16.60 1.95
N GLY A 40 -9.87 -15.88 1.06
CA GLY A 40 -10.96 -14.99 1.44
C GLY A 40 -11.50 -14.21 0.24
N GLU A 41 -12.55 -13.48 0.48
CA GLU A 41 -13.10 -12.51 -0.47
C GLU A 41 -12.51 -11.13 -0.14
N TYR A 42 -11.95 -10.49 -1.14
CA TYR A 42 -11.37 -9.14 -1.04
C TYR A 42 -12.29 -8.19 -1.79
N ARG A 43 -13.40 -7.81 -1.14
CA ARG A 43 -14.45 -6.98 -1.76
C ARG A 43 -14.15 -5.49 -1.69
N ASN A 44 -13.52 -5.05 -0.59
CA ASN A 44 -13.21 -3.65 -0.33
C ASN A 44 -11.69 -3.49 -0.20
N ILE A 45 -11.10 -2.73 -1.11
CA ILE A 45 -9.65 -2.57 -1.19
C ILE A 45 -9.29 -1.10 -1.14
N LEU A 46 -8.26 -0.77 -0.36
CA LEU A 46 -7.71 0.58 -0.25
C LEU A 46 -6.22 0.55 -0.63
N ASP A 47 -5.84 1.39 -1.59
CA ASP A 47 -4.46 1.53 -2.10
C ASP A 47 -3.97 2.94 -1.73
N LEU A 48 -3.17 3.05 -0.67
CA LEU A 48 -2.55 4.29 -0.23
C LEU A 48 -1.17 4.43 -0.88
N GLY A 49 -0.96 5.52 -1.60
CA GLY A 49 0.18 5.74 -2.48
C GLY A 49 0.02 4.92 -3.76
N ALA A 50 -1.08 5.16 -4.47
CA ALA A 50 -1.42 4.36 -5.65
C ALA A 50 -0.49 4.60 -6.86
N HIS A 51 0.22 5.74 -6.90
CA HIS A 51 1.18 6.11 -7.94
C HIS A 51 0.56 5.93 -9.35
N GLU A 52 1.17 5.12 -10.22
CA GLU A 52 0.62 4.79 -11.56
C GLU A 52 -0.50 3.74 -11.53
N GLY A 53 -0.90 3.23 -10.36
CA GLY A 53 -1.93 2.19 -10.23
C GLY A 53 -1.43 0.77 -10.46
N SER A 54 -0.12 0.54 -10.39
CA SER A 54 0.47 -0.78 -10.65
C SER A 54 -0.05 -1.89 -9.74
N PHE A 55 -0.29 -1.60 -8.45
CA PHE A 55 -0.87 -2.56 -7.52
C PHE A 55 -2.34 -2.80 -7.84
N THR A 56 -3.10 -1.74 -8.08
CA THR A 56 -4.52 -1.80 -8.45
C THR A 56 -4.74 -2.59 -9.75
N ASP A 57 -3.85 -2.43 -10.76
CA ASP A 57 -3.90 -3.20 -12.01
C ASP A 57 -3.74 -4.72 -11.79
N LEU A 58 -3.09 -5.14 -10.69
CA LEU A 58 -2.99 -6.55 -10.30
C LEU A 58 -4.21 -7.02 -9.49
N VAL A 59 -4.72 -6.15 -8.62
CA VAL A 59 -5.83 -6.41 -7.70
C VAL A 59 -7.14 -6.60 -8.43
N LEU A 60 -7.50 -5.67 -9.33
CA LEU A 60 -8.78 -5.65 -10.02
C LEU A 60 -9.09 -6.97 -10.78
N PRO A 61 -8.22 -7.48 -11.66
CA PRO A 61 -8.50 -8.72 -12.37
C PRO A 61 -8.39 -9.97 -11.49
N TYR A 62 -7.60 -9.91 -10.40
CA TYR A 62 -7.31 -11.07 -9.56
C TYR A 62 -8.37 -11.30 -8.48
N PHE A 63 -8.76 -10.27 -7.77
CA PHE A 63 -9.75 -10.33 -6.68
C PHE A 63 -11.16 -9.94 -7.10
N LYS A 64 -11.30 -9.08 -8.13
CA LYS A 64 -12.58 -8.52 -8.60
C LYS A 64 -13.36 -7.87 -7.46
N PRO A 65 -12.77 -6.86 -6.79
CA PRO A 65 -13.40 -6.20 -5.66
C PRO A 65 -14.69 -5.48 -6.07
N ASP A 66 -15.60 -5.33 -5.11
CA ASP A 66 -16.81 -4.53 -5.28
C ASP A 66 -16.48 -3.03 -5.25
N ARG A 67 -15.49 -2.65 -4.43
CA ARG A 67 -15.00 -1.28 -4.29
C ARG A 67 -13.48 -1.22 -4.11
N THR A 68 -12.87 -0.23 -4.74
CA THR A 68 -11.44 0.06 -4.59
C THR A 68 -11.25 1.57 -4.48
N TRP A 69 -10.61 2.02 -3.41
CA TRP A 69 -10.22 3.42 -3.24
C TRP A 69 -8.72 3.54 -3.48
N LEU A 70 -8.35 4.48 -4.34
CA LEU A 70 -6.96 4.82 -4.65
C LEU A 70 -6.69 6.20 -4.10
N VAL A 71 -5.75 6.30 -3.19
CA VAL A 71 -5.30 7.57 -2.63
C VAL A 71 -3.92 7.89 -3.20
N GLU A 72 -3.81 9.04 -3.87
CA GLU A 72 -2.58 9.49 -4.49
C GLU A 72 -2.40 10.99 -4.30
N ALA A 73 -1.27 11.38 -3.72
CA ALA A 73 -0.98 12.76 -3.37
C ALA A 73 -0.42 13.58 -4.54
N ASP A 74 0.34 12.93 -5.44
CA ASP A 74 0.91 13.60 -6.61
C ASP A 74 -0.21 13.96 -7.60
N PRO A 75 -0.40 15.29 -7.91
CA PRO A 75 -1.49 15.73 -8.77
C PRO A 75 -1.44 15.14 -10.19
N ASP A 76 -0.24 14.90 -10.73
CA ASP A 76 -0.08 14.34 -12.08
C ASP A 76 -0.52 12.88 -12.10
N TYR A 77 -0.08 12.08 -11.10
CA TYR A 77 -0.48 10.68 -11.00
C TYR A 77 -1.95 10.52 -10.65
N SER A 78 -2.49 11.34 -9.75
CA SER A 78 -3.92 11.27 -9.44
C SER A 78 -4.79 11.61 -10.65
N ALA A 79 -4.39 12.57 -11.50
CA ALA A 79 -5.07 12.87 -12.75
C ALA A 79 -5.01 11.69 -13.75
N VAL A 80 -3.86 11.03 -13.87
CA VAL A 80 -3.70 9.82 -14.70
C VAL A 80 -4.61 8.70 -14.22
N LEU A 81 -4.67 8.45 -12.90
CA LEU A 81 -5.54 7.43 -12.31
C LEU A 81 -7.02 7.75 -12.54
N GLN A 82 -7.43 9.01 -12.35
CA GLN A 82 -8.81 9.45 -12.60
C GLN A 82 -9.20 9.18 -14.06
N ALA A 83 -8.34 9.55 -15.02
CA ALA A 83 -8.60 9.29 -16.43
C ALA A 83 -8.63 7.78 -16.75
N ARG A 84 -7.70 7.00 -16.19
CA ARG A 84 -7.59 5.54 -16.42
C ARG A 84 -8.83 4.80 -15.94
N TYR A 85 -9.32 5.12 -14.76
CA TYR A 85 -10.42 4.38 -14.12
C TYR A 85 -11.78 5.06 -14.25
N ALA A 86 -11.91 6.15 -15.04
CA ALA A 86 -13.15 6.92 -15.20
C ALA A 86 -14.38 6.06 -15.58
N ALA A 87 -14.18 4.99 -16.36
CA ALA A 87 -15.25 4.09 -16.79
C ALA A 87 -15.51 2.92 -15.80
N ASN A 88 -14.73 2.81 -14.73
CA ASN A 88 -14.88 1.71 -13.77
C ASN A 88 -15.57 2.20 -12.48
N PRO A 89 -16.87 1.94 -12.30
CA PRO A 89 -17.62 2.45 -11.15
C PRO A 89 -17.21 1.83 -9.81
N ALA A 90 -16.43 0.74 -9.82
CA ALA A 90 -15.88 0.12 -8.62
C ALA A 90 -14.62 0.84 -8.10
N VAL A 91 -14.06 1.81 -8.84
CA VAL A 91 -12.83 2.50 -8.49
C VAL A 91 -13.12 3.97 -8.18
N THR A 92 -12.66 4.43 -7.03
CA THR A 92 -12.69 5.84 -6.61
C THR A 92 -11.25 6.33 -6.43
N VAL A 93 -10.88 7.40 -7.12
CA VAL A 93 -9.56 8.03 -6.99
C VAL A 93 -9.67 9.27 -6.12
N ILE A 94 -8.84 9.37 -5.10
CA ILE A 94 -8.85 10.42 -4.08
C ILE A 94 -7.50 11.16 -4.11
N PRO A 95 -7.47 12.40 -4.66
CA PRO A 95 -6.25 13.18 -4.78
C PRO A 95 -5.91 13.87 -3.45
N CYS A 96 -5.28 13.15 -2.52
CA CYS A 96 -4.80 13.72 -1.26
C CYS A 96 -3.63 12.90 -0.69
N ALA A 97 -2.85 13.53 0.19
CA ALA A 97 -1.91 12.85 1.06
C ALA A 97 -2.62 12.31 2.30
N ILE A 98 -2.16 11.17 2.83
CA ILE A 98 -2.57 10.70 4.16
C ILE A 98 -1.56 11.20 5.19
N SER A 99 -2.07 11.79 6.27
CA SER A 99 -1.27 12.37 7.35
C SER A 99 -1.99 12.20 8.70
N ASN A 100 -1.38 12.68 9.76
CA ASN A 100 -2.01 12.71 11.10
C ASN A 100 -2.91 13.93 11.34
N ALA A 101 -2.97 14.85 10.37
CA ALA A 101 -3.84 16.03 10.43
C ALA A 101 -4.35 16.39 9.04
N SER A 102 -5.56 16.96 9.00
CA SER A 102 -6.19 17.42 7.76
C SER A 102 -5.78 18.83 7.39
N GLY A 103 -5.95 19.17 6.12
CA GLY A 103 -5.61 20.48 5.57
C GLY A 103 -4.76 20.38 4.32
N HIS A 104 -3.55 20.89 4.37
CA HIS A 104 -2.60 20.83 3.25
C HIS A 104 -1.21 20.50 3.78
N VAL A 105 -0.46 19.76 2.98
CA VAL A 105 0.95 19.44 3.23
C VAL A 105 1.79 19.75 2.01
N GLU A 106 3.10 19.85 2.21
CA GLU A 106 4.07 19.96 1.13
C GLU A 106 4.45 18.54 0.67
N LEU A 107 4.13 18.21 -0.57
CA LEU A 107 4.62 17.01 -1.24
C LEU A 107 5.92 17.35 -1.95
N ARG A 108 7.00 16.68 -1.61
CA ARG A 108 8.32 16.80 -2.23
C ARG A 108 8.41 15.83 -3.39
N ILE A 109 8.46 16.40 -4.59
CA ILE A 109 8.62 15.63 -5.83
C ILE A 109 10.10 15.35 -6.03
N ASN A 110 10.49 14.09 -6.01
CA ASN A 110 11.86 13.66 -6.17
C ASN A 110 12.19 13.32 -7.63
N SER A 111 13.50 13.27 -7.95
CA SER A 111 13.99 12.88 -9.29
C SER A 111 13.53 11.47 -9.70
N HIS A 112 13.31 10.59 -8.73
CA HIS A 112 12.59 9.33 -8.88
C HIS A 112 11.21 9.52 -8.26
N ARG A 113 10.21 9.76 -9.09
CA ARG A 113 8.88 10.21 -8.64
C ARG A 113 8.14 9.18 -7.77
N ASP A 114 8.46 7.90 -7.90
CA ASP A 114 7.98 6.83 -7.03
C ASP A 114 8.48 6.94 -5.58
N SER A 115 9.48 7.79 -5.32
CA SER A 115 10.00 8.11 -3.99
C SER A 115 9.55 9.50 -3.49
N SER A 116 8.56 10.13 -4.12
CA SER A 116 8.02 11.42 -3.65
C SER A 116 7.29 11.24 -2.31
N SER A 117 7.48 12.20 -1.39
CA SER A 117 7.01 12.07 -0.01
C SER A 117 6.61 13.43 0.58
N ILE A 118 5.76 13.40 1.60
CA ILE A 118 5.50 14.57 2.47
C ILE A 118 6.63 14.80 3.49
N LEU A 119 7.55 13.85 3.62
CA LEU A 119 8.73 13.93 4.49
C LEU A 119 9.98 14.26 3.67
N PRO A 120 10.96 14.98 4.24
CA PRO A 120 12.26 15.19 3.61
C PRO A 120 12.99 13.87 3.40
N ILE A 121 13.63 13.72 2.24
CA ILE A 121 14.46 12.55 1.95
C ILE A 121 15.80 12.64 2.67
N GLU A 122 16.28 11.51 3.17
CA GLU A 122 17.58 11.40 3.83
C GLU A 122 18.69 10.91 2.87
N SER A 123 19.92 11.31 3.13
CA SER A 123 21.08 10.95 2.29
C SER A 123 21.43 9.44 2.32
N VAL A 124 20.79 8.66 3.20
CA VAL A 124 21.01 7.21 3.31
C VAL A 124 20.63 6.47 2.03
N SER A 125 19.65 6.96 1.27
CA SER A 125 19.25 6.37 0.00
C SER A 125 20.38 6.34 -1.04
N GLU A 126 21.20 7.39 -1.09
CA GLU A 126 22.38 7.43 -1.96
C GLU A 126 23.42 6.36 -1.55
N LYS A 127 23.63 6.18 -0.25
CA LYS A 127 24.54 5.16 0.28
C LYS A 127 24.02 3.74 0.04
N THR A 128 22.73 3.54 0.19
CA THR A 128 22.10 2.22 0.08
C THR A 128 21.96 1.75 -1.35
N PHE A 129 21.59 2.62 -2.28
CA PHE A 129 21.30 2.24 -3.67
C PHE A 129 22.27 2.77 -4.70
N GLY A 130 23.24 3.63 -4.31
CA GLY A 130 24.12 4.32 -5.23
C GLY A 130 23.40 5.35 -6.12
N LEU A 131 22.17 5.73 -5.77
CA LEU A 131 21.32 6.65 -6.52
C LEU A 131 21.12 7.93 -5.72
N LYS A 132 21.57 9.04 -6.27
CA LYS A 132 21.29 10.36 -5.67
C LYS A 132 19.85 10.74 -5.98
N MET A 133 19.01 10.70 -4.96
CA MET A 133 17.67 11.26 -5.03
C MET A 133 17.74 12.76 -4.73
N THR A 134 17.15 13.56 -5.60
CA THR A 134 17.14 15.01 -5.48
C THR A 134 15.71 15.50 -5.49
N GLU A 135 15.36 16.37 -4.52
CA GLU A 135 14.09 17.07 -4.56
C GLU A 135 14.09 18.03 -5.77
N MET A 136 13.12 17.85 -6.65
CA MET A 136 12.97 18.60 -7.91
C MET A 136 11.97 19.75 -7.77
N ALA A 137 10.96 19.55 -6.94
CA ALA A 137 9.90 20.52 -6.67
C ALA A 137 9.19 20.21 -5.36
N THR A 138 8.53 21.22 -4.81
CA THR A 138 7.58 21.08 -3.70
C THR A 138 6.22 21.57 -4.15
N VAL A 139 5.19 20.76 -3.96
CA VAL A 139 3.81 21.08 -4.34
C VAL A 139 2.92 21.00 -3.11
N LYS A 140 2.11 22.03 -2.91
CA LYS A 140 1.10 22.03 -1.84
C LYS A 140 -0.10 21.18 -2.27
N VAL A 141 -0.37 20.11 -1.53
CA VAL A 141 -1.46 19.17 -1.82
C VAL A 141 -2.44 19.06 -0.65
N PRO A 142 -3.71 18.70 -0.89
CA PRO A 142 -4.65 18.37 0.17
C PRO A 142 -4.12 17.21 1.02
N ALA A 143 -4.42 17.23 2.32
CA ALA A 143 -4.15 16.14 3.23
C ALA A 143 -5.37 15.85 4.09
N CYS A 144 -5.58 14.59 4.41
CA CYS A 144 -6.59 14.16 5.37
C CYS A 144 -6.03 13.04 6.27
N THR A 145 -6.68 12.84 7.40
CA THR A 145 -6.42 11.68 8.23
C THR A 145 -7.09 10.44 7.63
N LEU A 146 -6.62 9.25 8.00
CA LEU A 146 -7.25 8.01 7.55
C LEU A 146 -8.68 7.88 8.15
N ASP A 147 -8.88 8.34 9.38
CA ASP A 147 -10.21 8.34 10.03
C ASP A 147 -11.20 9.22 9.26
N GLU A 148 -10.81 10.46 8.87
CA GLU A 148 -11.66 11.33 8.04
C GLU A 148 -11.92 10.76 6.64
N LEU A 149 -10.95 10.09 6.04
CA LEU A 149 -11.14 9.41 4.76
C LEU A 149 -12.25 8.36 4.88
N PHE A 150 -12.21 7.52 5.93
CA PHE A 150 -13.21 6.48 6.16
C PHE A 150 -14.60 7.08 6.40
N GLU A 151 -14.69 8.14 7.17
CA GLU A 151 -15.96 8.85 7.41
C GLU A 151 -16.53 9.43 6.11
N ARG A 152 -15.73 10.20 5.36
CA ARG A 152 -16.12 10.85 4.12
C ARG A 152 -16.59 9.87 3.05
N GLU A 153 -15.86 8.79 2.86
CA GLU A 153 -16.15 7.75 1.86
C GLU A 153 -17.12 6.68 2.38
N ARG A 154 -17.56 6.80 3.67
CA ARG A 154 -18.45 5.84 4.35
C ARG A 154 -17.88 4.42 4.31
N ILE A 155 -16.59 4.29 4.55
CA ILE A 155 -15.90 3.01 4.59
C ILE A 155 -16.11 2.39 5.97
N THR A 156 -16.72 1.22 6.01
CA THR A 156 -16.99 0.49 7.25
C THR A 156 -16.13 -0.77 7.39
N ARG A 157 -15.51 -1.21 6.30
CA ARG A 157 -14.64 -2.38 6.26
C ARG A 157 -13.69 -2.30 5.07
N ILE A 158 -12.44 -2.64 5.30
CA ILE A 158 -11.43 -2.88 4.27
C ILE A 158 -10.89 -4.31 4.44
N ASP A 159 -10.99 -5.11 3.40
CA ASP A 159 -10.49 -6.48 3.39
C ASP A 159 -8.97 -6.51 3.12
N LEU A 160 -8.47 -5.54 2.35
CA LEU A 160 -7.05 -5.37 2.06
C LEU A 160 -6.71 -3.88 1.92
N MET A 161 -5.81 -3.39 2.76
CA MET A 161 -5.20 -2.07 2.61
C MET A 161 -3.72 -2.23 2.22
N LYS A 162 -3.33 -1.67 1.08
CA LYS A 162 -1.91 -1.48 0.73
C LYS A 162 -1.48 -0.11 1.21
N VAL A 163 -0.29 -0.03 1.80
CA VAL A 163 0.33 1.22 2.26
C VAL A 163 1.75 1.31 1.73
N ASP A 164 1.99 2.33 0.95
CA ASP A 164 3.30 2.68 0.41
C ASP A 164 3.27 4.20 0.16
N ILE A 165 3.48 4.95 1.22
CA ILE A 165 3.38 6.42 1.27
C ILE A 165 4.71 7.07 1.65
N GLN A 166 5.77 6.32 1.36
CA GLN A 166 7.13 6.81 1.32
C GLN A 166 7.55 7.51 2.63
N GLY A 167 7.45 6.75 3.75
CA GLY A 167 7.91 7.16 5.07
C GLY A 167 6.84 7.77 5.98
N ALA A 168 5.66 8.14 5.45
CA ALA A 168 4.59 8.77 6.22
C ALA A 168 3.69 7.76 6.96
N GLU A 169 4.05 6.48 7.01
CA GLU A 169 3.25 5.39 7.59
C GLU A 169 2.92 5.61 9.07
N ARG A 170 3.84 6.20 9.84
CA ARG A 170 3.57 6.59 11.24
C ARG A 170 2.45 7.62 11.33
N LEU A 171 2.49 8.65 10.47
CA LEU A 171 1.46 9.70 10.44
C LEU A 171 0.09 9.11 10.06
N MET A 172 0.06 8.14 9.14
CA MET A 172 -1.15 7.42 8.77
C MET A 172 -1.74 6.67 9.97
N ILE A 173 -0.90 5.98 10.76
CA ILE A 173 -1.35 5.26 11.98
C ILE A 173 -1.90 6.26 13.02
N GLU A 174 -1.18 7.36 13.29
CA GLU A 174 -1.59 8.39 14.24
C GLU A 174 -2.94 9.02 13.86
N GLY A 175 -3.20 9.22 12.56
CA GLY A 175 -4.45 9.78 12.04
C GLY A 175 -5.52 8.73 11.69
N GLY A 176 -5.32 7.45 12.01
CA GLY A 176 -6.16 6.35 11.55
C GLY A 176 -6.58 5.33 12.61
N VAL A 177 -6.63 5.72 13.87
CA VAL A 177 -6.88 4.79 14.99
C VAL A 177 -8.21 4.04 14.84
N GLN A 178 -9.28 4.74 14.42
CA GLN A 178 -10.59 4.14 14.24
C GLN A 178 -10.68 3.38 12.91
N ALA A 179 -10.13 3.94 11.85
CA ALA A 179 -10.10 3.33 10.52
C ALA A 179 -9.33 2.01 10.52
N LEU A 180 -8.17 1.97 11.19
CA LEU A 180 -7.39 0.75 11.33
C LEU A 180 -8.18 -0.38 11.97
N ALA A 181 -9.11 -0.11 12.88
CA ALA A 181 -9.99 -1.13 13.47
C ALA A 181 -10.91 -1.81 12.43
N CYS A 182 -11.14 -1.17 11.29
CA CYS A 182 -11.97 -1.68 10.19
C CYS A 182 -11.16 -2.40 9.09
N VAL A 183 -9.84 -2.57 9.25
CA VAL A 183 -8.95 -3.20 8.26
C VAL A 183 -8.61 -4.62 8.69
N GLU A 184 -8.79 -5.60 7.79
CA GLU A 184 -8.49 -7.02 8.05
C GLU A 184 -7.04 -7.38 7.72
N LEU A 185 -6.60 -6.97 6.52
CA LEU A 185 -5.25 -7.23 6.00
C LEU A 185 -4.58 -5.91 5.68
N LEU A 186 -3.33 -5.78 6.11
CA LEU A 186 -2.47 -4.67 5.79
C LEU A 186 -1.25 -5.17 5.04
N TYR A 187 -1.04 -4.66 3.81
CA TYR A 187 0.15 -4.90 3.00
C TYR A 187 0.94 -3.60 2.95
N ILE A 188 2.09 -3.56 3.62
CA ILE A 188 2.83 -2.32 3.90
C ILE A 188 4.32 -2.50 3.62
N GLU A 189 4.98 -1.45 3.12
CA GLU A 189 6.42 -1.41 3.02
C GLU A 189 7.05 -1.14 4.39
N LEU A 190 8.01 -1.98 4.77
CA LEU A 190 8.82 -1.84 5.97
C LEU A 190 10.26 -1.49 5.58
N SER A 191 10.74 -0.36 6.06
CA SER A 191 12.11 0.12 5.80
C SER A 191 13.07 -0.27 6.93
N TYR A 192 14.24 -0.78 6.56
CA TYR A 192 15.33 -1.12 7.50
C TYR A 192 16.36 0.01 7.62
N GLU A 193 16.23 1.01 6.75
CA GLU A 193 17.01 2.24 6.76
C GLU A 193 16.04 3.43 6.77
N ARG A 194 16.43 4.55 7.39
CA ARG A 194 15.59 5.76 7.41
C ARG A 194 15.78 6.55 6.12
N PHE A 195 15.02 6.22 5.09
CA PHE A 195 15.07 6.91 3.81
C PHE A 195 14.45 8.32 3.86
N TYR A 196 13.57 8.56 4.82
CA TYR A 196 12.89 9.84 5.03
C TYR A 196 13.03 10.27 6.49
N ALA A 197 13.11 11.60 6.71
CA ALA A 197 13.25 12.18 8.04
C ALA A 197 12.08 11.79 8.95
N GLY A 198 12.39 11.14 10.08
CA GLY A 198 11.39 10.70 11.05
C GLY A 198 10.58 9.46 10.63
N ALA A 199 10.83 8.87 9.46
CA ALA A 199 10.17 7.63 9.06
C ALA A 199 10.49 6.49 10.03
N PRO A 200 9.51 5.63 10.35
CA PRO A 200 9.74 4.49 11.23
C PRO A 200 10.60 3.42 10.55
N LEU A 201 11.46 2.76 11.34
CA LEU A 201 12.11 1.53 10.91
C LEU A 201 11.17 0.33 11.06
N ALA A 202 11.49 -0.78 10.39
CA ALA A 202 10.68 -2.00 10.36
C ALA A 202 10.21 -2.46 11.76
N HIS A 203 11.13 -2.55 12.73
CA HIS A 203 10.78 -2.97 14.10
C HIS A 203 9.88 -1.96 14.82
N GLU A 204 10.08 -0.65 14.60
CA GLU A 204 9.22 0.40 15.17
C GLU A 204 7.80 0.34 14.57
N MET A 205 7.72 0.03 13.26
CA MET A 205 6.44 -0.14 12.57
C MET A 205 5.72 -1.41 13.05
N GLU A 206 6.43 -2.52 13.24
CA GLU A 206 5.87 -3.75 13.79
C GLU A 206 5.28 -3.53 15.18
N ASP A 207 5.99 -2.81 16.06
CA ASP A 207 5.52 -2.46 17.40
C ASP A 207 4.27 -1.56 17.37
N LEU A 208 4.26 -0.56 16.47
CA LEU A 208 3.09 0.31 16.28
C LEU A 208 1.88 -0.49 15.78
N LEU A 209 2.05 -1.31 14.77
CA LEU A 209 0.97 -2.12 14.21
C LEU A 209 0.45 -3.17 15.23
N ALA A 210 1.33 -3.72 16.08
CA ALA A 210 0.93 -4.64 17.13
C ALA A 210 0.00 -3.97 18.16
N GLN A 211 0.24 -2.69 18.51
CA GLN A 211 -0.63 -1.91 19.40
C GLN A 211 -2.04 -1.70 18.80
N HIS A 212 -2.15 -1.74 17.46
CA HIS A 212 -3.43 -1.65 16.74
C HIS A 212 -4.02 -3.02 16.38
N GLY A 213 -3.51 -4.11 16.98
CA GLY A 213 -4.05 -5.47 16.82
C GLY A 213 -3.61 -6.17 15.54
N PHE A 214 -2.56 -5.73 14.87
CA PHE A 214 -2.01 -6.42 13.70
C PHE A 214 -0.84 -7.32 14.08
N ARG A 215 -0.71 -8.44 13.39
CA ARG A 215 0.41 -9.38 13.55
C ARG A 215 1.03 -9.68 12.19
N LEU A 216 2.36 -9.66 12.15
CA LEU A 216 3.11 -10.03 10.95
C LEU A 216 2.76 -11.47 10.50
N ARG A 217 2.41 -11.62 9.25
CA ARG A 217 2.07 -12.89 8.62
C ARG A 217 3.17 -13.40 7.70
N SER A 218 3.68 -12.54 6.83
CA SER A 218 4.70 -12.90 5.84
C SER A 218 5.40 -11.68 5.26
N LEU A 219 6.62 -11.89 4.79
CA LEU A 219 7.40 -10.90 4.06
C LEU A 219 7.38 -11.21 2.56
N HIS A 220 7.39 -10.17 1.76
CA HIS A 220 7.30 -10.21 0.30
C HIS A 220 8.26 -9.21 -0.32
N GLU A 221 8.70 -9.47 -1.55
CA GLU A 221 9.42 -8.52 -2.42
C GLU A 221 10.54 -7.73 -1.70
N SER A 222 11.38 -8.42 -0.93
CA SER A 222 12.50 -7.80 -0.22
C SER A 222 13.54 -7.22 -1.17
N ARG A 223 14.07 -6.04 -0.84
CA ARG A 223 15.11 -5.36 -1.59
C ARG A 223 16.39 -5.24 -0.75
N LEU A 224 17.51 -5.57 -1.37
CA LEU A 224 18.83 -5.39 -0.77
C LEU A 224 19.45 -4.09 -1.28
N GLY A 225 20.18 -3.42 -0.40
CA GLY A 225 21.09 -2.34 -0.75
C GLY A 225 22.32 -2.84 -1.47
N SER A 226 23.14 -1.94 -1.98
CA SER A 226 24.41 -2.24 -2.67
C SER A 226 25.43 -2.96 -1.79
N ASN A 227 25.32 -2.81 -0.47
CA ASN A 227 26.13 -3.49 0.55
C ASN A 227 25.61 -4.90 0.90
N GLY A 228 24.54 -5.37 0.27
CA GLY A 228 23.88 -6.65 0.55
C GLY A 228 23.01 -6.69 1.80
N ALA A 229 22.89 -5.59 2.54
CA ALA A 229 21.96 -5.48 3.67
C ALA A 229 20.53 -5.28 3.18
N LEU A 230 19.55 -5.72 3.98
CA LEU A 230 18.14 -5.52 3.69
C LEU A 230 17.79 -4.02 3.81
N ALA A 231 17.29 -3.44 2.73
CA ALA A 231 16.92 -2.05 2.65
C ALA A 231 15.44 -1.83 3.00
N TYR A 232 14.55 -2.56 2.33
CA TYR A 232 13.11 -2.59 2.62
C TYR A 232 12.49 -3.91 2.20
N THR A 233 11.28 -4.17 2.68
CA THR A 233 10.46 -5.33 2.30
C THR A 233 8.99 -4.96 2.38
N ASN A 234 8.18 -5.56 1.53
CA ASN A 234 6.74 -5.52 1.74
C ASN A 234 6.34 -6.59 2.75
N ALA A 235 5.49 -6.26 3.68
CA ALA A 235 5.02 -7.15 4.73
C ALA A 235 3.50 -7.24 4.74
N LEU A 236 2.98 -8.45 4.97
CA LEU A 236 1.57 -8.70 5.16
C LEU A 236 1.29 -8.89 6.65
N PHE A 237 0.40 -8.07 7.17
CA PHE A 237 -0.11 -8.16 8.53
C PHE A 237 -1.57 -8.59 8.52
N LEU A 238 -1.94 -9.38 9.53
CA LEU A 238 -3.31 -9.80 9.81
C LEU A 238 -3.81 -9.12 11.07
N ARG A 239 -5.07 -8.71 11.07
CA ARG A 239 -5.73 -8.36 12.31
C ARG A 239 -5.83 -9.61 13.19
N ALA A 240 -5.40 -9.48 14.45
CA ALA A 240 -5.65 -10.50 15.46
C ALA A 240 -7.15 -10.45 15.81
N GLY A 241 -7.83 -11.58 15.62
CA GLY A 241 -9.23 -11.75 16.01
C GLY A 241 -9.42 -11.77 17.51
#